data_b03f52869d8252c328ee5a64e24ff672
#
_entry.id   b03f52869d8252c328ee5a64e24ff672
#
_cell.length_a   1.000
_cell.length_b   1.000
_cell.length_c   1.000
_cell.angle_alpha   90.00
_cell.angle_beta   90.00
_cell.angle_gamma   90.00
#
_symmetry.space_group_name_H-M   'P 1'
#
loop_
_entity.id
_entity.type
_entity.pdbx_description
1 polymer ?
#
loop_
_entity_poly.entity_id
_entity_poly.type
_entity_poly.pdbx_seq_one_letter_code
_entity_poly.pdbx_strand_id
1 'polypeptide(L)'
;MPKEIANAICNWYVNIIRNIKNERERNTLEHTFWTKFLNEYSLDCPVLMKYKRYPTLDYWQDSSKKWYKKLDALEFICSLLKKKDGDLYYTLEESLNKEFERLNYGYRVVGGCVVEVTNKEEINAILETLTDNDKGVGVKTHIESALKLLSPSQSKPDYRNSIKESISAVECYCRELTGQKTLDSALKHLTNKGITLNSQMKKGFENLYYYTNDAKTGVRHALMDEKNLPSADEAVYMLVVCSAFINYLSKKNSKLTEIQSK
;
A
#
# COMPACT_ATOMS: atom_id res chain seq x y z
N MET A 1 -1.89 -19.74 8.53
CA MET A 1 -1.94 -18.57 9.44
C MET A 1 -2.12 -19.06 10.85
N PRO A 2 -1.30 -18.62 11.82
CA PRO A 2 -1.48 -18.98 13.23
C PRO A 2 -2.89 -18.62 13.73
N LYS A 3 -3.40 -19.41 14.69
CA LYS A 3 -4.74 -19.20 15.24
C LYS A 3 -4.88 -17.84 15.94
N GLU A 4 -3.82 -17.41 16.61
CA GLU A 4 -3.75 -16.12 17.31
C GLU A 4 -3.92 -14.95 16.35
N ILE A 5 -3.33 -15.03 15.16
CA ILE A 5 -3.46 -14.00 14.12
C ILE A 5 -4.88 -13.98 13.54
N ALA A 6 -5.46 -15.17 13.27
CA ALA A 6 -6.85 -15.23 12.83
C ALA A 6 -7.80 -14.63 13.86
N ASN A 7 -7.58 -14.91 15.15
CA ASN A 7 -8.36 -14.33 16.23
C ASN A 7 -8.17 -12.81 16.34
N ALA A 8 -6.95 -12.30 16.16
CA ALA A 8 -6.68 -10.86 16.16
C ALA A 8 -7.46 -10.13 15.05
N ILE A 9 -7.45 -10.68 13.83
CA ILE A 9 -8.22 -10.16 12.70
C ILE A 9 -9.72 -10.21 13.00
N CYS A 10 -10.22 -11.33 13.52
CA CYS A 10 -11.63 -11.46 13.88
C CYS A 10 -12.04 -10.45 14.96
N ASN A 11 -11.25 -10.30 16.02
CA ASN A 11 -11.53 -9.35 17.10
C ASN A 11 -11.52 -7.90 16.60
N TRP A 12 -10.54 -7.56 15.78
CA TRP A 12 -10.46 -6.26 15.11
C TRP A 12 -11.74 -5.99 14.29
N TYR A 13 -12.14 -6.93 13.46
CA TYR A 13 -13.34 -6.80 12.64
C TYR A 13 -14.64 -6.73 13.47
N VAL A 14 -14.75 -7.54 14.51
CA VAL A 14 -15.89 -7.47 15.45
C VAL A 14 -16.03 -6.09 16.09
N ASN A 15 -14.91 -5.47 16.45
CA ASN A 15 -14.93 -4.10 16.98
C ASN A 15 -15.43 -3.11 15.94
N ILE A 16 -15.04 -3.25 14.67
CA ILE A 16 -15.54 -2.40 13.58
C ILE A 16 -17.05 -2.54 13.42
N ILE A 17 -17.55 -3.76 13.24
CA ILE A 17 -18.98 -4.00 12.99
C ILE A 17 -19.86 -3.59 14.19
N ARG A 18 -19.36 -3.71 15.42
CA ARG A 18 -20.07 -3.22 16.63
C ARG A 18 -20.19 -1.70 16.65
N ASN A 19 -19.22 -0.98 16.15
CA ASN A 19 -19.22 0.49 16.09
C ASN A 19 -20.04 1.06 14.91
N ILE A 20 -20.37 0.25 13.90
CA ILE A 20 -21.31 0.64 12.86
C ILE A 20 -22.72 0.62 13.43
N LYS A 21 -23.29 1.79 13.73
CA LYS A 21 -24.63 1.92 14.34
C LYS A 21 -25.75 1.40 13.43
N ASN A 22 -25.62 1.62 12.12
CA ASN A 22 -26.64 1.25 11.14
C ASN A 22 -26.54 -0.22 10.77
N GLU A 23 -27.57 -1.00 11.13
CA GLU A 23 -27.64 -2.42 10.80
C GLU A 23 -27.59 -2.70 9.29
N ARG A 24 -28.23 -1.86 8.48
CA ARG A 24 -28.20 -2.00 7.02
C ARG A 24 -26.77 -1.88 6.46
N GLU A 25 -25.98 -0.99 7.03
CA GLU A 25 -24.57 -0.85 6.62
C GLU A 25 -23.74 -2.08 6.98
N ARG A 26 -23.93 -2.64 8.19
CA ARG A 26 -23.27 -3.90 8.59
C ARG A 26 -23.64 -5.04 7.63
N ASN A 27 -24.92 -5.18 7.35
CA ASN A 27 -25.42 -6.21 6.45
C ASN A 27 -24.89 -6.01 5.02
N THR A 28 -24.77 -4.76 4.55
CA THR A 28 -24.21 -4.44 3.24
C THR A 28 -22.74 -4.84 3.14
N LEU A 29 -21.94 -4.62 4.18
CA LEU A 29 -20.53 -5.00 4.21
C LEU A 29 -20.38 -6.53 4.09
N GLU A 30 -21.11 -7.29 4.89
CA GLU A 30 -21.10 -8.76 4.85
C GLU A 30 -21.66 -9.33 3.53
N HIS A 31 -22.74 -8.74 3.04
CA HIS A 31 -23.31 -9.14 1.76
C HIS A 31 -22.38 -8.84 0.60
N THR A 32 -21.63 -7.73 0.64
CA THR A 32 -20.61 -7.42 -0.36
C THR A 32 -19.45 -8.42 -0.31
N PHE A 33 -19.01 -8.81 0.89
CA PHE A 33 -18.01 -9.86 1.04
C PHE A 33 -18.52 -11.19 0.46
N TRP A 34 -19.75 -11.58 0.77
CA TRP A 34 -20.38 -12.80 0.28
C TRP A 34 -20.45 -12.84 -1.25
N THR A 35 -20.97 -11.78 -1.86
CA THR A 35 -21.24 -11.76 -3.32
C THR A 35 -20.02 -11.41 -4.16
N LYS A 36 -19.08 -10.58 -3.66
CA LYS A 36 -17.96 -10.06 -4.47
C LYS A 36 -16.62 -10.74 -4.16
N PHE A 37 -16.43 -11.20 -2.93
CA PHE A 37 -15.21 -11.90 -2.55
C PHE A 37 -15.39 -13.42 -2.61
N LEU A 38 -16.44 -13.97 -2.00
CA LEU A 38 -16.74 -15.40 -2.05
C LEU A 38 -17.39 -15.82 -3.37
N ASN A 39 -17.99 -14.88 -4.09
CA ASN A 39 -18.70 -15.09 -5.34
C ASN A 39 -19.91 -16.04 -5.21
N GLU A 40 -20.59 -15.97 -4.06
CA GLU A 40 -21.72 -16.80 -3.69
C GLU A 40 -23.07 -16.14 -4.05
N TYR A 41 -24.11 -16.95 -4.14
CA TYR A 41 -25.45 -16.47 -4.50
C TYR A 41 -26.04 -15.53 -3.46
N SER A 42 -26.54 -14.39 -3.88
CA SER A 42 -26.93 -13.26 -3.03
C SER A 42 -27.98 -13.62 -1.96
N LEU A 43 -29.00 -14.42 -2.33
CA LEU A 43 -30.08 -14.78 -1.40
C LEU A 43 -29.66 -15.80 -0.34
N ASP A 44 -28.55 -16.49 -0.55
CA ASP A 44 -28.01 -17.48 0.41
C ASP A 44 -27.11 -16.82 1.47
N CYS A 45 -26.95 -15.50 1.44
CA CYS A 45 -26.08 -14.80 2.37
C CYS A 45 -26.56 -14.96 3.82
N PRO A 46 -25.74 -15.57 4.71
CA PRO A 46 -26.16 -15.90 6.08
C PRO A 46 -26.55 -14.70 6.93
N VAL A 47 -26.05 -13.50 6.62
CA VAL A 47 -26.41 -12.28 7.36
C VAL A 47 -27.85 -11.86 7.14
N LEU A 48 -28.48 -12.30 6.06
CA LEU A 48 -29.88 -12.03 5.73
C LEU A 48 -30.84 -13.06 6.35
N MET A 49 -30.32 -14.14 6.95
CA MET A 49 -31.12 -15.21 7.55
C MET A 49 -31.55 -14.89 8.98
N LYS A 50 -32.53 -15.63 9.49
CA LYS A 50 -33.05 -15.48 10.86
C LYS A 50 -31.97 -15.55 11.94
N TYR A 51 -30.99 -16.44 11.77
CA TYR A 51 -29.79 -16.54 12.61
C TYR A 51 -28.62 -15.90 11.92
N LYS A 52 -28.38 -14.61 12.22
CA LYS A 52 -27.32 -13.83 11.59
C LYS A 52 -25.95 -14.43 11.90
N ARG A 53 -25.27 -14.84 10.85
CA ARG A 53 -23.87 -15.21 10.90
C ARG A 53 -23.10 -14.21 10.03
N TYR A 54 -21.86 -13.98 10.37
CA TYR A 54 -20.98 -13.07 9.64
C TYR A 54 -20.03 -13.89 8.76
N PRO A 55 -20.26 -13.98 7.45
CA PRO A 55 -19.43 -14.75 6.52
C PRO A 55 -17.93 -14.46 6.62
N THR A 56 -17.57 -13.21 6.86
CA THR A 56 -16.19 -12.77 7.08
C THR A 56 -15.54 -13.49 8.26
N LEU A 57 -16.19 -13.55 9.41
CA LEU A 57 -15.67 -14.21 10.61
C LEU A 57 -15.54 -15.72 10.40
N ASP A 58 -16.57 -16.33 9.80
CA ASP A 58 -16.55 -17.76 9.47
C ASP A 58 -15.37 -18.09 8.54
N TYR A 59 -15.11 -17.23 7.54
CA TYR A 59 -14.03 -17.42 6.60
C TYR A 59 -12.64 -17.36 7.27
N TRP A 60 -12.39 -16.38 8.15
CA TRP A 60 -11.09 -16.28 8.83
C TRP A 60 -10.86 -17.40 9.84
N GLN A 61 -11.93 -17.93 10.47
CA GLN A 61 -11.82 -19.05 11.41
C GLN A 61 -11.75 -20.41 10.73
N ASP A 62 -12.16 -20.53 9.47
CA ASP A 62 -12.12 -21.80 8.73
C ASP A 62 -10.67 -22.28 8.55
N SER A 63 -10.33 -23.38 9.24
CA SER A 63 -8.99 -24.00 9.17
C SER A 63 -8.63 -24.58 7.81
N SER A 64 -9.62 -24.87 6.96
CA SER A 64 -9.39 -25.39 5.61
C SER A 64 -8.86 -24.32 4.64
N LYS A 65 -9.07 -23.04 4.93
CA LYS A 65 -8.62 -21.94 4.08
C LYS A 65 -7.13 -21.72 4.22
N LYS A 66 -6.46 -21.61 3.08
CA LYS A 66 -5.02 -21.31 3.02
C LYS A 66 -4.73 -19.94 3.64
N TRP A 67 -3.59 -19.80 4.30
CA TRP A 67 -3.24 -18.58 5.06
C TRP A 67 -3.26 -17.31 4.19
N TYR A 68 -2.73 -17.36 2.97
CA TYR A 68 -2.72 -16.22 2.05
C TYR A 68 -4.15 -15.82 1.59
N LYS A 69 -5.07 -16.80 1.45
CA LYS A 69 -6.48 -16.50 1.13
C LYS A 69 -7.20 -15.75 2.26
N LYS A 70 -6.78 -15.97 3.50
CA LYS A 70 -7.29 -15.18 4.64
C LYS A 70 -6.76 -13.76 4.62
N LEU A 71 -5.54 -13.54 4.10
CA LEU A 71 -5.00 -12.19 3.88
C LEU A 71 -5.67 -11.51 2.69
N ASP A 72 -6.00 -12.23 1.61
CA ASP A 72 -6.84 -11.70 0.52
C ASP A 72 -8.16 -11.15 1.06
N ALA A 73 -8.81 -11.90 1.96
CA ALA A 73 -10.06 -11.47 2.60
C ALA A 73 -9.86 -10.21 3.46
N LEU A 74 -8.74 -10.11 4.17
CA LEU A 74 -8.40 -8.93 4.96
C LEU A 74 -8.24 -7.70 4.06
N GLU A 75 -7.47 -7.81 2.98
CA GLU A 75 -7.28 -6.70 2.02
C GLU A 75 -8.59 -6.28 1.36
N PHE A 76 -9.45 -7.25 1.03
CA PHE A 76 -10.76 -6.94 0.49
C PHE A 76 -11.59 -6.10 1.47
N ILE A 77 -11.66 -6.50 2.74
CA ILE A 77 -12.36 -5.73 3.78
C ILE A 77 -11.73 -4.36 3.98
N CYS A 78 -10.40 -4.27 4.04
CA CYS A 78 -9.67 -3.00 4.11
C CYS A 78 -10.05 -2.07 2.95
N SER A 79 -10.17 -2.59 1.73
CA SER A 79 -10.57 -1.81 0.56
C SER A 79 -11.98 -1.24 0.65
N LEU A 80 -12.91 -1.98 1.27
CA LEU A 80 -14.28 -1.51 1.49
C LEU A 80 -14.34 -0.41 2.57
N LEU A 81 -13.61 -0.60 3.66
CA LEU A 81 -13.53 0.37 4.76
C LEU A 81 -12.87 1.68 4.31
N LYS A 82 -11.76 1.59 3.57
CA LYS A 82 -11.04 2.76 3.04
C LYS A 82 -11.90 3.59 2.09
N LYS A 83 -12.70 2.96 1.24
CA LYS A 83 -13.64 3.65 0.35
C LYS A 83 -14.75 4.37 1.10
N LYS A 84 -15.13 3.89 2.27
CA LYS A 84 -16.21 4.46 3.08
C LYS A 84 -15.74 5.70 3.84
N ASP A 85 -14.59 5.60 4.52
CA ASP A 85 -14.00 6.67 5.34
C ASP A 85 -12.48 6.42 5.44
N GLY A 86 -11.72 7.19 4.67
CA GLY A 86 -10.27 7.03 4.58
C GLY A 86 -9.55 7.37 5.88
N ASP A 87 -9.96 8.42 6.58
CA ASP A 87 -9.30 8.87 7.81
C ASP A 87 -9.53 7.89 8.96
N LEU A 88 -10.78 7.46 9.14
CA LEU A 88 -11.12 6.42 10.10
C LEU A 88 -10.39 5.11 9.77
N TYR A 89 -10.28 4.78 8.49
CA TYR A 89 -9.62 3.57 8.04
C TYR A 89 -8.16 3.48 8.53
N TYR A 90 -7.37 4.56 8.40
CA TYR A 90 -5.97 4.54 8.83
C TYR A 90 -5.81 4.33 10.35
N THR A 91 -6.76 4.83 11.15
CA THR A 91 -6.81 4.55 12.59
C THR A 91 -7.07 3.06 12.87
N LEU A 92 -7.97 2.44 12.09
CA LEU A 92 -8.28 1.01 12.20
C LEU A 92 -7.09 0.15 11.75
N GLU A 93 -6.41 0.54 10.67
CA GLU A 93 -5.19 -0.10 10.17
C GLU A 93 -4.08 -0.09 11.23
N GLU A 94 -3.83 1.06 11.85
CA GLU A 94 -2.86 1.18 12.94
C GLU A 94 -3.20 0.26 14.13
N SER A 95 -4.48 0.17 14.49
CA SER A 95 -4.91 -0.68 15.60
C SER A 95 -4.67 -2.17 15.34
N LEU A 96 -4.88 -2.63 14.12
CA LEU A 96 -4.58 -4.01 13.72
C LEU A 96 -3.06 -4.27 13.68
N ASN A 97 -2.28 -3.31 13.16
CA ASN A 97 -0.83 -3.42 13.12
C ASN A 97 -0.20 -3.50 14.52
N LYS A 98 -0.76 -2.82 15.53
CA LYS A 98 -0.35 -2.97 16.94
C LYS A 98 -0.56 -4.40 17.44
N GLU A 99 -1.67 -5.05 17.07
CA GLU A 99 -1.91 -6.46 17.41
C GLU A 99 -0.95 -7.40 16.68
N PHE A 100 -0.66 -7.14 15.41
CA PHE A 100 0.32 -7.92 14.65
C PHE A 100 1.74 -7.78 15.24
N GLU A 101 2.11 -6.59 15.68
CA GLU A 101 3.38 -6.35 16.39
C GLU A 101 3.44 -7.10 17.72
N ARG A 102 2.40 -7.00 18.55
CA ARG A 102 2.29 -7.71 19.84
C ARG A 102 2.43 -9.24 19.68
N LEU A 103 1.93 -9.76 18.56
CA LEU A 103 1.96 -11.19 18.23
C LEU A 103 3.21 -11.61 17.43
N ASN A 104 4.19 -10.70 17.22
CA ASN A 104 5.38 -10.93 16.41
C ASN A 104 5.07 -11.49 15.02
N TYR A 105 3.97 -11.02 14.41
CA TYR A 105 3.60 -11.43 13.06
C TYR A 105 4.44 -10.67 12.02
N GLY A 106 5.01 -11.40 11.04
CA GLY A 106 5.94 -10.86 10.05
C GLY A 106 5.30 -9.97 8.96
N TYR A 107 4.01 -9.66 9.07
CA TYR A 107 3.28 -8.84 8.10
C TYR A 107 2.64 -7.63 8.78
N ARG A 108 2.44 -6.56 7.98
CA ARG A 108 1.66 -5.38 8.39
C ARG A 108 0.66 -5.03 7.28
N VAL A 109 -0.43 -4.39 7.66
CA VAL A 109 -1.33 -3.74 6.72
C VAL A 109 -0.82 -2.33 6.48
N VAL A 110 -0.57 -1.98 5.24
CA VAL A 110 -0.07 -0.65 4.84
C VAL A 110 -0.87 -0.17 3.63
N GLY A 111 -1.62 0.90 3.81
CA GLY A 111 -2.47 1.46 2.76
C GLY A 111 -3.57 0.52 2.27
N GLY A 112 -3.93 -0.49 3.04
CA GLY A 112 -4.93 -1.50 2.69
C GLY A 112 -4.36 -2.80 2.12
N CYS A 113 -3.05 -2.89 1.92
CA CYS A 113 -2.36 -4.08 1.46
C CYS A 113 -1.58 -4.74 2.60
N VAL A 114 -1.55 -6.07 2.61
CA VAL A 114 -0.73 -6.84 3.56
C VAL A 114 0.66 -7.02 2.94
N VAL A 115 1.68 -6.53 3.64
CA VAL A 115 3.06 -6.54 3.15
C VAL A 115 4.03 -6.99 4.23
N GLU A 116 5.15 -7.56 3.81
CA GLU A 116 6.24 -8.01 4.68
C GLU A 116 7.18 -6.83 5.02
N VAL A 117 6.61 -5.77 5.59
CA VAL A 117 7.32 -4.58 6.08
C VAL A 117 6.95 -4.40 7.53
N THR A 118 7.89 -4.53 8.45
CA THR A 118 7.62 -4.48 9.89
C THR A 118 8.26 -3.30 10.59
N ASN A 119 9.22 -2.63 9.94
CA ASN A 119 9.88 -1.44 10.45
C ASN A 119 8.92 -0.25 10.42
N LYS A 120 8.77 0.43 11.56
CA LYS A 120 7.81 1.52 11.72
C LYS A 120 8.16 2.76 10.89
N GLU A 121 9.43 3.07 10.78
CA GLU A 121 9.93 4.21 10.00
C GLU A 121 9.68 4.01 8.50
N GLU A 122 9.86 2.78 8.01
CA GLU A 122 9.56 2.41 6.63
C GLU A 122 8.07 2.53 6.33
N ILE A 123 7.22 2.00 7.22
CA ILE A 123 5.77 2.11 7.11
C ILE A 123 5.33 3.57 7.11
N ASN A 124 5.86 4.38 8.02
CA ASN A 124 5.53 5.80 8.12
C ASN A 124 5.92 6.56 6.85
N ALA A 125 7.07 6.25 6.24
CA ALA A 125 7.48 6.88 4.99
C ALA A 125 6.48 6.60 3.84
N ILE A 126 5.98 5.38 3.75
CA ILE A 126 4.98 4.98 2.76
C ILE A 126 3.63 5.66 3.05
N LEU A 127 3.16 5.60 4.31
CA LEU A 127 1.88 6.18 4.71
C LEU A 127 1.86 7.71 4.54
N GLU A 128 2.93 8.42 4.88
CA GLU A 128 3.07 9.87 4.64
C GLU A 128 2.90 10.20 3.15
N THR A 129 3.40 9.33 2.25
CA THR A 129 3.21 9.53 0.81
C THR A 129 1.77 9.30 0.37
N LEU A 130 1.07 8.33 0.98
CA LEU A 130 -0.31 7.98 0.63
C LEU A 130 -1.34 8.96 1.18
N THR A 131 -1.11 9.51 2.37
CA THR A 131 -2.10 10.34 3.08
C THR A 131 -1.99 11.82 2.76
N ASP A 132 -0.83 12.29 2.31
CA ASP A 132 -0.63 13.69 1.93
C ASP A 132 -1.33 14.01 0.59
N ASN A 133 -2.32 14.92 0.65
CA ASN A 133 -3.11 15.29 -0.52
C ASN A 133 -2.35 16.17 -1.51
N ASP A 134 -1.28 16.84 -1.09
CA ASP A 134 -0.50 17.74 -1.94
C ASP A 134 0.45 17.01 -2.90
N LYS A 135 0.58 15.68 -2.76
CA LYS A 135 1.47 14.86 -3.61
C LYS A 135 0.86 14.39 -4.92
N GLY A 136 -0.41 14.72 -5.15
CA GLY A 136 -1.12 14.38 -6.38
C GLY A 136 -1.65 12.94 -6.46
N VAL A 137 -2.72 12.76 -7.25
CA VAL A 137 -3.41 11.46 -7.40
C VAL A 137 -2.52 10.43 -8.08
N GLY A 138 -1.69 10.86 -9.05
CA GLY A 138 -0.79 9.95 -9.79
C GLY A 138 0.24 9.29 -8.89
N VAL A 139 0.84 10.04 -7.95
CA VAL A 139 1.80 9.52 -6.97
C VAL A 139 1.14 8.45 -6.09
N LYS A 140 -0.04 8.74 -5.54
CA LYS A 140 -0.79 7.80 -4.70
C LYS A 140 -1.11 6.51 -5.46
N THR A 141 -1.60 6.64 -6.69
CA THR A 141 -1.95 5.49 -7.54
C THR A 141 -0.75 4.57 -7.77
N HIS A 142 0.42 5.14 -8.04
CA HIS A 142 1.65 4.35 -8.23
C HIS A 142 2.11 3.67 -6.94
N ILE A 143 2.09 4.36 -5.79
CA ILE A 143 2.47 3.75 -4.50
C ILE A 143 1.47 2.65 -4.10
N GLU A 144 0.16 2.86 -4.27
CA GLU A 144 -0.86 1.83 -4.03
C GLU A 144 -0.66 0.60 -4.95
N SER A 145 -0.30 0.83 -6.22
CA SER A 145 0.02 -0.25 -7.17
C SER A 145 1.26 -1.02 -6.73
N ALA A 146 2.31 -0.32 -6.30
CA ALA A 146 3.54 -0.94 -5.80
C ALA A 146 3.27 -1.84 -4.58
N LEU A 147 2.49 -1.35 -3.59
CA LEU A 147 2.08 -2.12 -2.42
C LEU A 147 1.28 -3.37 -2.80
N LYS A 148 0.32 -3.22 -3.70
CA LYS A 148 -0.50 -4.33 -4.17
C LYS A 148 0.33 -5.43 -4.83
N LEU A 149 1.36 -5.06 -5.59
CA LEU A 149 2.26 -6.00 -6.25
C LEU A 149 3.21 -6.70 -5.28
N LEU A 150 3.49 -6.11 -4.11
CA LEU A 150 4.23 -6.73 -3.01
C LEU A 150 3.41 -7.72 -2.20
N SER A 151 2.08 -7.59 -2.22
CA SER A 151 1.23 -8.37 -1.34
C SER A 151 1.28 -9.86 -1.68
N PRO A 152 1.40 -10.75 -0.67
CA PRO A 152 1.30 -12.19 -0.83
C PRO A 152 -0.12 -12.66 -1.17
N SER A 153 -1.10 -11.78 -1.13
CA SER A 153 -2.48 -12.04 -1.52
C SER A 153 -2.60 -12.44 -3.00
N GLN A 154 -1.73 -11.94 -3.81
CA GLN A 154 -1.55 -12.41 -5.19
C GLN A 154 -0.68 -13.67 -5.11
N SER A 155 -1.13 -14.83 -5.46
CA SER A 155 -0.41 -16.14 -5.38
C SER A 155 1.08 -16.11 -5.78
N LYS A 156 1.54 -15.05 -6.42
CA LYS A 156 2.95 -14.66 -6.67
C LYS A 156 3.04 -13.13 -6.61
N PRO A 157 3.72 -12.55 -5.61
CA PRO A 157 4.10 -11.15 -5.63
C PRO A 157 4.91 -10.83 -6.90
N ASP A 158 4.68 -9.64 -7.45
CA ASP A 158 5.42 -9.16 -8.63
C ASP A 158 6.38 -8.04 -8.21
N TYR A 159 7.51 -8.45 -7.66
CA TYR A 159 8.54 -7.54 -7.13
C TYR A 159 9.09 -6.59 -8.20
N ARG A 160 9.26 -7.11 -9.42
CA ARG A 160 9.74 -6.33 -10.56
C ARG A 160 8.81 -5.16 -10.90
N ASN A 161 7.51 -5.43 -11.02
CA ASN A 161 6.54 -4.40 -11.31
C ASN A 161 6.30 -3.48 -10.10
N SER A 162 6.44 -3.97 -8.86
CA SER A 162 6.42 -3.13 -7.66
C SER A 162 7.54 -2.08 -7.68
N ILE A 163 8.77 -2.45 -8.05
CA ILE A 163 9.89 -1.51 -8.24
C ILE A 163 9.57 -0.49 -9.32
N LYS A 164 9.03 -0.94 -10.46
CA LYS A 164 8.63 -0.06 -11.56
C LYS A 164 7.59 0.97 -11.11
N GLU A 165 6.57 0.55 -10.38
CA GLU A 165 5.55 1.45 -9.85
C GLU A 165 6.14 2.44 -8.82
N SER A 166 7.03 1.97 -7.95
CA SER A 166 7.72 2.83 -6.96
C SER A 166 8.50 3.98 -7.62
N ILE A 167 9.28 3.69 -8.65
CA ILE A 167 10.04 4.74 -9.36
C ILE A 167 9.13 5.61 -10.22
N SER A 168 8.03 5.07 -10.75
CA SER A 168 7.03 5.84 -11.50
C SER A 168 6.32 6.88 -10.63
N ALA A 169 6.13 6.60 -9.32
CA ALA A 169 5.64 7.60 -8.38
C ALA A 169 6.58 8.80 -8.27
N VAL A 170 7.89 8.58 -8.21
CA VAL A 170 8.88 9.67 -8.18
C VAL A 170 8.89 10.45 -9.50
N GLU A 171 8.82 9.75 -10.64
CA GLU A 171 8.72 10.40 -11.94
C GLU A 171 7.49 11.29 -12.04
N CYS A 172 6.33 10.78 -11.54
CA CYS A 172 5.07 11.52 -11.51
C CYS A 172 5.22 12.80 -10.67
N TYR A 173 5.70 12.69 -9.45
CA TYR A 173 5.89 13.84 -8.55
C TYR A 173 6.87 14.86 -9.13
N CYS A 174 8.03 14.44 -9.61
CA CYS A 174 9.01 15.32 -10.22
C CYS A 174 8.49 16.01 -11.49
N ARG A 175 7.65 15.32 -12.27
CA ARG A 175 6.98 15.88 -13.45
C ARG A 175 5.98 16.97 -13.05
N GLU A 176 5.17 16.74 -12.03
CA GLU A 176 4.22 17.74 -11.49
C GLU A 176 4.95 18.99 -11.02
N LEU A 177 6.07 18.85 -10.32
CA LEU A 177 6.86 19.96 -9.83
C LEU A 177 7.54 20.78 -10.94
N THR A 178 8.04 20.12 -11.98
CA THR A 178 8.97 20.75 -12.96
C THR A 178 8.40 20.93 -14.36
N GLY A 179 7.34 20.18 -14.71
CA GLY A 179 6.80 20.11 -16.07
C GLY A 179 7.65 19.28 -17.04
N GLN A 180 8.73 18.63 -16.56
CA GLN A 180 9.66 17.88 -17.39
C GLN A 180 9.17 16.45 -17.65
N LYS A 181 9.45 15.91 -18.85
CA LYS A 181 8.94 14.59 -19.27
C LYS A 181 9.72 13.41 -18.69
N THR A 182 10.98 13.56 -18.35
CA THR A 182 11.85 12.50 -17.83
C THR A 182 12.35 12.85 -16.45
N LEU A 183 12.64 11.83 -15.62
CA LEU A 183 13.17 12.04 -14.26
C LEU A 183 14.52 12.77 -14.29
N ASP A 184 15.42 12.38 -15.19
CA ASP A 184 16.74 13.03 -15.34
C ASP A 184 16.60 14.54 -15.65
N SER A 185 15.71 14.89 -16.59
CA SER A 185 15.44 16.30 -16.89
C SER A 185 14.78 17.00 -15.70
N ALA A 186 13.84 16.37 -15.04
CA ALA A 186 13.14 16.93 -13.87
C ALA A 186 14.12 17.21 -12.73
N LEU A 187 15.00 16.27 -12.38
CA LEU A 187 16.02 16.44 -11.33
C LEU A 187 17.00 17.58 -11.63
N LYS A 188 17.30 17.84 -12.91
CA LYS A 188 18.12 19.00 -13.33
C LYS A 188 17.35 20.33 -13.17
N HIS A 189 16.03 20.32 -13.36
CA HIS A 189 15.19 21.51 -13.32
C HIS A 189 14.63 21.87 -11.93
N LEU A 190 14.80 20.99 -10.92
CA LEU A 190 14.36 21.28 -9.54
C LEU A 190 14.96 22.60 -9.02
N THR A 191 16.21 22.89 -9.34
CA THR A 191 16.88 24.14 -8.93
C THR A 191 16.19 25.38 -9.51
N ASN A 192 15.66 25.31 -10.73
CA ASN A 192 14.91 26.41 -11.35
C ASN A 192 13.58 26.68 -10.65
N LYS A 193 13.07 25.69 -9.88
CA LYS A 193 11.91 25.81 -9.00
C LYS A 193 12.28 26.18 -7.56
N GLY A 194 13.55 26.52 -7.30
CA GLY A 194 14.05 26.84 -5.97
C GLY A 194 14.38 25.63 -5.08
N ILE A 195 14.18 24.40 -5.58
CA ILE A 195 14.45 23.18 -4.83
C ILE A 195 15.92 22.77 -5.09
N THR A 196 16.81 23.16 -4.18
CA THR A 196 18.23 22.78 -4.27
C THR A 196 18.47 21.44 -3.57
N LEU A 197 19.02 20.47 -4.33
CA LEU A 197 19.51 19.21 -3.82
C LEU A 197 21.04 19.22 -3.75
N ASN A 198 21.59 18.56 -2.72
CA ASN A 198 23.01 18.25 -2.70
C ASN A 198 23.34 17.38 -3.92
N SER A 199 24.45 17.69 -4.60
CA SER A 199 24.85 17.03 -5.84
C SER A 199 25.05 15.51 -5.68
N GLN A 200 25.57 15.06 -4.55
CA GLN A 200 25.77 13.63 -4.27
C GLN A 200 24.46 12.90 -3.97
N MET A 201 23.53 13.55 -3.24
CA MET A 201 22.19 12.99 -3.03
C MET A 201 21.42 12.84 -4.34
N LYS A 202 21.50 13.85 -5.21
CA LYS A 202 20.92 13.79 -6.56
C LYS A 202 21.48 12.63 -7.35
N LYS A 203 22.83 12.51 -7.41
CA LYS A 203 23.52 11.42 -8.10
C LYS A 203 23.18 10.05 -7.51
N GLY A 204 23.04 9.94 -6.20
CA GLY A 204 22.60 8.71 -5.53
C GLY A 204 21.22 8.27 -6.02
N PHE A 205 20.27 9.20 -6.14
CA PHE A 205 18.94 8.88 -6.64
C PHE A 205 18.91 8.61 -8.15
N GLU A 206 19.71 9.32 -8.94
CA GLU A 206 19.92 9.03 -10.37
C GLU A 206 20.44 7.59 -10.56
N ASN A 207 21.34 7.11 -9.71
CA ASN A 207 21.83 5.73 -9.77
C ASN A 207 20.73 4.70 -9.45
N LEU A 208 19.84 4.96 -8.49
CA LEU A 208 18.66 4.12 -8.25
C LEU A 208 17.72 4.09 -9.46
N TYR A 209 17.55 5.23 -10.12
CA TYR A 209 16.77 5.28 -11.35
C TYR A 209 17.43 4.47 -12.47
N TYR A 210 18.75 4.57 -12.65
CA TYR A 210 19.48 3.80 -13.65
C TYR A 210 19.45 2.29 -13.37
N TYR A 211 19.45 1.88 -12.09
CA TYR A 211 19.22 0.49 -11.73
C TYR A 211 17.93 -0.05 -12.37
N THR A 212 16.84 0.72 -12.37
CA THR A 212 15.57 0.28 -12.97
C THR A 212 15.60 0.24 -14.51
N ASN A 213 16.54 0.93 -15.13
CA ASN A 213 16.74 0.96 -16.59
C ASN A 213 17.83 -0.03 -17.05
N ASP A 214 18.53 -0.72 -16.15
CA ASP A 214 19.52 -1.72 -16.53
C ASP A 214 18.83 -2.93 -17.16
N ALA A 215 19.21 -3.28 -18.37
CA ALA A 215 18.66 -4.43 -19.10
C ALA A 215 18.85 -5.76 -18.35
N LYS A 216 19.86 -5.87 -17.48
CA LYS A 216 20.14 -7.07 -16.68
C LYS A 216 19.14 -7.27 -15.56
N THR A 217 18.61 -6.20 -14.95
CA THR A 217 17.60 -6.28 -13.88
C THR A 217 16.21 -6.60 -14.42
N GLY A 218 15.97 -6.35 -15.71
CA GLY A 218 14.70 -6.58 -16.38
C GLY A 218 13.52 -5.74 -15.83
N VAL A 219 13.77 -4.72 -15.00
CA VAL A 219 12.67 -3.94 -14.38
C VAL A 219 11.88 -3.17 -15.44
N ARG A 220 12.53 -2.48 -16.35
CA ARG A 220 11.88 -1.70 -17.43
C ARG A 220 12.08 -2.29 -18.83
N HIS A 221 12.94 -3.30 -18.95
CA HIS A 221 13.24 -3.96 -20.22
C HIS A 221 12.76 -5.40 -20.22
N ALA A 222 12.73 -6.04 -21.38
CA ALA A 222 12.41 -7.44 -21.49
C ALA A 222 13.38 -8.27 -20.62
N LEU A 223 12.82 -9.20 -19.86
CA LEU A 223 13.59 -10.10 -19.01
C LEU A 223 14.40 -11.04 -19.90
N MET A 224 15.72 -10.95 -19.80
CA MET A 224 16.65 -11.78 -20.58
C MET A 224 17.14 -13.01 -19.78
N ASP A 225 17.10 -12.95 -18.44
CA ASP A 225 17.54 -14.04 -17.55
C ASP A 225 16.76 -13.99 -16.23
N GLU A 226 16.11 -15.10 -15.87
CA GLU A 226 15.36 -15.22 -14.61
C GLU A 226 16.24 -15.18 -13.35
N LYS A 227 17.56 -15.40 -13.48
CA LYS A 227 18.50 -15.38 -12.35
C LYS A 227 18.70 -14.00 -11.73
N ASN A 228 18.37 -12.95 -12.45
CA ASN A 228 18.54 -11.56 -12.01
C ASN A 228 17.23 -10.87 -11.63
N LEU A 229 16.17 -11.63 -11.34
CA LEU A 229 14.92 -11.07 -10.88
C LEU A 229 15.09 -10.42 -9.50
N PRO A 230 14.53 -9.21 -9.30
CA PRO A 230 14.52 -8.59 -7.99
C PRO A 230 13.82 -9.46 -6.95
N SER A 231 14.33 -9.44 -5.73
CA SER A 231 13.75 -10.10 -4.55
C SER A 231 12.72 -9.20 -3.86
N ALA A 232 12.06 -9.76 -2.83
CA ALA A 232 11.19 -9.01 -1.94
C ALA A 232 11.92 -7.83 -1.26
N ASP A 233 13.14 -8.07 -0.79
CA ASP A 233 13.94 -7.06 -0.07
C ASP A 233 14.26 -5.86 -0.95
N GLU A 234 14.62 -6.09 -2.20
CA GLU A 234 14.88 -5.02 -3.17
C GLU A 234 13.61 -4.24 -3.51
N ALA A 235 12.48 -4.92 -3.63
CA ALA A 235 11.22 -4.26 -3.92
C ALA A 235 10.73 -3.42 -2.73
N VAL A 236 10.84 -3.91 -1.50
CA VAL A 236 10.57 -3.14 -0.28
C VAL A 236 11.51 -1.95 -0.17
N TYR A 237 12.83 -2.16 -0.35
CA TYR A 237 13.81 -1.08 -0.32
C TYR A 237 13.45 0.03 -1.31
N MET A 238 13.14 -0.33 -2.56
CA MET A 238 12.77 0.66 -3.59
C MET A 238 11.48 1.40 -3.26
N LEU A 239 10.47 0.72 -2.72
CA LEU A 239 9.24 1.38 -2.30
C LEU A 239 9.49 2.40 -1.18
N VAL A 240 10.25 2.01 -0.17
CA VAL A 240 10.58 2.88 0.98
C VAL A 240 11.41 4.09 0.54
N VAL A 241 12.48 3.87 -0.22
CA VAL A 241 13.37 4.96 -0.64
C VAL A 241 12.69 5.93 -1.60
N CYS A 242 11.82 5.44 -2.50
CA CYS A 242 11.04 6.30 -3.37
C CYS A 242 10.02 7.14 -2.58
N SER A 243 9.32 6.53 -1.62
CA SER A 243 8.41 7.24 -0.73
C SER A 243 9.13 8.31 0.09
N ALA A 244 10.25 7.96 0.71
CA ALA A 244 11.06 8.90 1.48
C ALA A 244 11.59 10.07 0.62
N PHE A 245 11.97 9.81 -0.63
CA PHE A 245 12.44 10.86 -1.54
C PHE A 245 11.31 11.81 -1.97
N ILE A 246 10.11 11.29 -2.23
CA ILE A 246 8.92 12.10 -2.52
C ILE A 246 8.61 13.00 -1.30
N ASN A 247 8.59 12.43 -0.08
CA ASN A 247 8.35 13.18 1.15
C ASN A 247 9.40 14.27 1.37
N TYR A 248 10.66 13.97 1.08
CA TYR A 248 11.74 14.96 1.16
C TYR A 248 11.55 16.12 0.17
N LEU A 249 11.20 15.84 -1.08
CA LEU A 249 10.94 16.87 -2.09
C LEU A 249 9.69 17.69 -1.73
N SER A 250 8.63 17.05 -1.24
CA SER A 250 7.40 17.71 -0.79
C SER A 250 7.69 18.72 0.32
N LYS A 251 8.42 18.31 1.36
CA LYS A 251 8.83 19.22 2.46
C LYS A 251 9.69 20.40 1.99
N LYS A 252 10.52 20.20 0.97
CA LYS A 252 11.29 21.29 0.38
C LYS A 252 10.41 22.25 -0.41
N ASN A 253 9.45 21.73 -1.16
CA ASN A 253 8.51 22.52 -1.94
C ASN A 253 7.60 23.38 -1.05
N SER A 254 7.03 22.80 0.01
CA SER A 254 6.15 23.51 0.95
C SER A 254 6.86 24.69 1.63
N LYS A 255 8.13 24.52 2.04
CA LYS A 255 8.93 25.62 2.62
C LYS A 255 9.15 26.78 1.65
N LEU A 256 9.26 26.50 0.36
CA LEU A 256 9.41 27.55 -0.66
C LEU A 256 8.11 28.33 -0.86
N THR A 257 6.98 27.64 -0.86
CA THR A 257 5.65 28.28 -0.98
C THR A 257 5.37 29.20 0.20
N GLU A 258 5.73 28.79 1.42
CA GLU A 258 5.58 29.62 2.63
C GLU A 258 6.46 30.87 2.61
N ILE A 259 7.66 30.81 2.01
CA ILE A 259 8.57 31.96 1.88
C ILE A 259 8.06 32.94 0.84
N GLN A 260 7.45 32.46 -0.25
CA GLN A 260 6.91 33.31 -1.34
C GLN A 260 5.57 33.96 -1.00
N SER A 261 4.86 33.47 0.02
CA SER A 261 3.58 34.00 0.50
C SER A 261 3.73 35.06 1.59
N LYS A 262 4.94 35.32 2.06
CA LYS A 262 5.32 36.38 3.01
C LYS A 262 5.97 37.55 2.30
#